data_0527385f05f635693e490bd52264c7da
#
_entry.id   0527385f05f635693e490bd52264c7da
#
_cell.length_a   1.000
_cell.length_b   1.000
_cell.length_c   1.000
_cell.angle_alpha   90.00
_cell.angle_beta   90.00
_cell.angle_gamma   90.00
#
_symmetry.space_group_name_H-M   'P 1'
#
loop_
_entity.id
_entity.type
_entity.pdbx_description
1 polymer ?
#
loop_
_entity_poly.entity_id
_entity_poly.type
_entity_poly.pdbx_seq_one_letter_code
_entity_poly.pdbx_strand_id
1 'polypeptide(L)'
;MAYKDKEKGKKYRLEHKDEKKEQGKKWRKIQYDNDPIYKRLRLIRGRFRNIIFKMITNGNITERNDITCLKLFGTTVDGFKKHIESQFTGTMSWYNNGRIDNPYAWQLDHIIPTSSFDFTIEENFIQAFHYTNTQPLMSSDHIEKSNKEKYEKYDK
;
A
#
# COMPACT_ATOMS: atom_id res chain seq x y z
N MET A 1 4.70 -3.16 36.53
CA MET A 1 5.80 -3.95 35.88
C MET A 1 5.85 -3.85 34.35
N ALA A 2 4.84 -3.37 33.66
CA ALA A 2 4.80 -3.29 32.18
C ALA A 2 5.71 -2.22 31.52
N TYR A 3 6.18 -1.22 32.26
CA TYR A 3 6.98 -0.09 31.70
C TYR A 3 8.44 -0.47 31.37
N LYS A 4 9.06 -1.35 32.20
CA LYS A 4 10.46 -1.80 32.00
C LYS A 4 10.65 -2.67 30.75
N ASP A 5 9.60 -3.39 30.31
CA ASP A 5 9.66 -4.25 29.13
C ASP A 5 9.62 -3.47 27.79
N LYS A 6 8.94 -2.31 27.76
CA LYS A 6 8.85 -1.50 26.54
C LYS A 6 10.18 -0.83 26.18
N GLU A 7 10.94 -0.38 27.18
CA GLU A 7 12.26 0.24 26.94
C GLU A 7 13.30 -0.77 26.52
N LYS A 8 13.33 -1.95 27.15
CA LYS A 8 14.19 -3.07 26.72
C LYS A 8 13.89 -3.48 25.28
N GLY A 9 12.62 -3.58 24.92
CA GLY A 9 12.20 -3.91 23.56
C GLY A 9 12.56 -2.82 22.53
N LYS A 10 12.57 -1.54 22.94
CA LYS A 10 12.99 -0.42 22.08
C LYS A 10 14.51 -0.44 21.88
N LYS A 11 15.28 -0.66 22.94
CA LYS A 11 16.74 -0.76 22.89
C LYS A 11 17.17 -1.94 22.01
N TYR A 12 16.62 -3.12 22.23
CA TYR A 12 16.88 -4.32 21.41
C TYR A 12 16.56 -4.07 19.91
N ARG A 13 15.45 -3.39 19.59
CA ARG A 13 15.10 -3.05 18.20
C ARG A 13 16.08 -2.09 17.56
N LEU A 14 16.62 -1.14 18.31
CA LEU A 14 17.65 -0.19 17.84
C LEU A 14 18.98 -0.91 17.58
N GLU A 15 19.42 -1.71 18.52
CA GLU A 15 20.68 -2.47 18.42
C GLU A 15 20.70 -3.45 17.24
N HIS A 16 19.56 -4.10 16.96
CA HIS A 16 19.46 -5.09 15.88
C HIS A 16 18.79 -4.55 14.60
N LYS A 17 18.66 -3.25 14.48
CA LYS A 17 17.94 -2.63 13.34
C LYS A 17 18.56 -2.96 11.99
N ASP A 18 19.88 -2.87 11.89
CA ASP A 18 20.58 -3.09 10.61
C ASP A 18 20.62 -4.57 10.24
N GLU A 19 20.82 -5.44 11.22
CA GLU A 19 20.75 -6.89 11.02
C GLU A 19 19.37 -7.33 10.51
N LYS A 20 18.30 -6.89 11.16
CA LYS A 20 16.92 -7.17 10.73
C LYS A 20 16.60 -6.59 9.36
N LYS A 21 17.16 -5.43 9.03
CA LYS A 21 17.03 -4.82 7.71
C LYS A 21 17.68 -5.68 6.63
N GLU A 22 18.89 -6.18 6.87
CA GLU A 22 19.60 -7.05 5.94
C GLU A 22 18.94 -8.43 5.79
N GLN A 23 18.51 -9.03 6.90
CA GLN A 23 17.72 -10.27 6.88
C GLN A 23 16.43 -10.08 6.06
N GLY A 24 15.72 -8.97 6.27
CA GLY A 24 14.52 -8.64 5.51
C GLY A 24 14.79 -8.41 4.02
N LYS A 25 15.95 -7.85 3.64
CA LYS A 25 16.35 -7.73 2.22
C LYS A 25 16.61 -9.09 1.60
N LYS A 26 17.38 -9.95 2.29
CA LYS A 26 17.67 -11.32 1.83
C LYS A 26 16.38 -12.12 1.64
N TRP A 27 15.49 -12.09 2.63
CA TRP A 27 14.19 -12.77 2.56
C TRP A 27 13.37 -12.28 1.36
N ARG A 28 13.24 -10.94 1.17
CA ARG A 28 12.49 -10.37 0.04
C ARG A 28 13.09 -10.76 -1.32
N LYS A 29 14.41 -10.87 -1.41
CA LYS A 29 15.08 -11.35 -2.63
C LYS A 29 14.72 -12.79 -2.92
N ILE A 30 14.81 -13.67 -1.92
CA ILE A 30 14.45 -15.09 -2.04
C ILE A 30 12.99 -15.24 -2.48
N GLN A 31 12.06 -14.51 -1.87
CA GLN A 31 10.65 -14.54 -2.28
C GLN A 31 10.47 -14.05 -3.72
N TYR A 32 11.13 -12.96 -4.09
CA TYR A 32 11.04 -12.41 -5.45
C TYR A 32 11.56 -13.38 -6.51
N ASP A 33 12.60 -14.13 -6.21
CA ASP A 33 13.23 -15.06 -7.15
C ASP A 33 12.44 -16.39 -7.26
N ASN A 34 11.80 -16.84 -6.20
CA ASN A 34 11.20 -18.17 -6.10
C ASN A 34 9.65 -18.17 -6.09
N ASP A 35 8.99 -17.04 -5.80
CA ASP A 35 7.53 -16.94 -5.76
C ASP A 35 7.00 -16.02 -6.88
N PRO A 36 6.44 -16.59 -7.97
CA PRO A 36 5.89 -15.81 -9.09
C PRO A 36 4.76 -14.86 -8.65
N ILE A 37 3.93 -15.25 -7.68
CA ILE A 37 2.82 -14.44 -7.17
C ILE A 37 3.38 -13.24 -6.41
N TYR A 38 4.32 -13.47 -5.49
CA TYR A 38 5.01 -12.41 -4.77
C TYR A 38 5.69 -11.42 -5.71
N LYS A 39 6.38 -11.93 -6.74
CA LYS A 39 7.03 -11.12 -7.78
C LYS A 39 6.02 -10.25 -8.52
N ARG A 40 4.90 -10.83 -8.96
CA ARG A 40 3.83 -10.12 -9.68
C ARG A 40 3.21 -9.02 -8.82
N LEU A 41 2.84 -9.33 -7.58
CA LEU A 41 2.30 -8.36 -6.62
C LEU A 41 3.26 -7.18 -6.40
N ARG A 42 4.55 -7.46 -6.25
CA ARG A 42 5.56 -6.42 -6.06
C ARG A 42 5.69 -5.51 -7.27
N LEU A 43 5.65 -6.06 -8.49
CA LEU A 43 5.69 -5.29 -9.73
C LEU A 43 4.46 -4.41 -9.90
N ILE A 44 3.26 -4.94 -9.63
CA ILE A 44 2.01 -4.18 -9.71
C ILE A 44 2.01 -3.03 -8.70
N ARG A 45 2.37 -3.28 -7.45
CA ARG A 45 2.49 -2.25 -6.40
C ARG A 45 3.53 -1.17 -6.76
N GLY A 46 4.63 -1.56 -7.41
CA GLY A 46 5.64 -0.63 -7.90
C GLY A 46 5.13 0.28 -9.01
N ARG A 47 4.41 -0.26 -9.98
CA ARG A 47 3.77 0.50 -11.07
C ARG A 47 2.71 1.46 -10.54
N PHE A 48 1.88 0.99 -9.63
CA PHE A 48 0.86 1.78 -8.97
C PHE A 48 1.45 2.99 -8.24
N ARG A 49 2.45 2.74 -7.41
CA ARG A 49 3.16 3.82 -6.68
C ARG A 49 3.77 4.85 -7.63
N ASN A 50 4.33 4.42 -8.77
CA ASN A 50 4.91 5.33 -9.75
C ASN A 50 3.83 6.22 -10.40
N ILE A 51 2.67 5.66 -10.73
CA ILE A 51 1.54 6.43 -11.27
C ILE A 51 1.07 7.46 -10.26
N ILE A 52 0.84 7.06 -9.00
CA ILE A 52 0.45 7.96 -7.91
C ILE A 52 1.50 9.07 -7.73
N PHE A 53 2.78 8.72 -7.69
CA PHE A 53 3.85 9.71 -7.56
C PHE A 53 3.82 10.75 -8.68
N LYS A 54 3.62 10.32 -9.93
CA LYS A 54 3.48 11.24 -11.08
C LYS A 54 2.26 12.15 -10.95
N MET A 55 1.14 11.62 -10.47
CA MET A 55 -0.08 12.42 -10.24
C MET A 55 0.17 13.51 -9.19
N ILE A 56 0.84 13.18 -8.09
CA ILE A 56 1.15 14.12 -7.01
C ILE A 56 2.15 15.20 -7.45
N THR A 57 3.17 14.81 -8.21
CA THR A 57 4.24 15.73 -8.62
C THR A 57 3.96 16.47 -9.93
N ASN A 58 2.75 16.36 -10.49
CA ASN A 58 2.43 16.82 -11.84
C ASN A 58 3.44 16.34 -12.88
N GLY A 59 3.98 15.13 -12.67
CA GLY A 59 4.93 14.50 -13.58
C GLY A 59 4.28 14.15 -14.91
N ASN A 60 5.09 14.03 -15.95
CA ASN A 60 4.61 13.71 -17.28
C ASN A 60 3.90 12.33 -17.31
N ILE A 61 2.59 12.35 -17.52
CA ILE A 61 1.77 11.16 -17.79
C ILE A 61 1.88 10.84 -19.28
N THR A 62 2.28 9.63 -19.59
CA THR A 62 2.45 9.17 -20.97
C THR A 62 1.34 8.19 -21.33
N GLU A 63 1.06 8.00 -22.62
CA GLU A 63 0.14 6.96 -23.12
C GLU A 63 0.45 5.58 -22.53
N ARG A 64 1.72 5.25 -22.33
CA ARG A 64 2.13 4.00 -21.68
C ARG A 64 1.64 3.91 -20.23
N ASN A 65 1.54 5.04 -19.52
CA ASN A 65 0.97 5.06 -18.17
C ASN A 65 -0.53 4.76 -18.22
N ASP A 66 -1.27 5.35 -19.16
CA ASP A 66 -2.70 5.10 -19.35
C ASP A 66 -2.97 3.63 -19.73
N ILE A 67 -2.23 3.08 -20.68
CA ILE A 67 -2.35 1.66 -21.05
C ILE A 67 -2.08 0.76 -19.84
N THR A 68 -1.08 1.10 -19.03
CA THR A 68 -0.75 0.34 -17.82
C THR A 68 -1.88 0.45 -16.78
N CYS A 69 -2.43 1.66 -16.62
CA CYS A 69 -3.52 1.92 -15.69
C CYS A 69 -4.80 1.17 -16.09
N LEU A 70 -5.17 1.24 -17.37
CA LEU A 70 -6.31 0.50 -17.92
C LEU A 70 -6.18 -1.01 -17.69
N LYS A 71 -5.02 -1.59 -18.00
CA LYS A 71 -4.78 -3.04 -17.87
C LYS A 71 -4.75 -3.55 -16.43
N LEU A 72 -4.24 -2.75 -15.51
CA LEU A 72 -4.01 -3.19 -14.12
C LEU A 72 -5.11 -2.72 -13.17
N PHE A 73 -5.69 -1.55 -13.44
CA PHE A 73 -6.60 -0.89 -12.51
C PHE A 73 -7.99 -0.62 -13.10
N GLY A 74 -8.21 -0.95 -14.37
CA GLY A 74 -9.52 -0.85 -15.03
C GLY A 74 -9.93 0.59 -15.42
N THR A 75 -9.02 1.57 -15.36
CA THR A 75 -9.30 2.96 -15.71
C THR A 75 -8.04 3.68 -16.23
N THR A 76 -8.20 4.85 -16.85
CA THR A 76 -7.07 5.72 -17.22
C THR A 76 -6.46 6.39 -15.99
N VAL A 77 -5.30 7.02 -16.13
CA VAL A 77 -4.69 7.79 -15.03
C VAL A 77 -5.59 8.94 -14.61
N ASP A 78 -6.21 9.64 -15.55
CA ASP A 78 -7.16 10.74 -15.27
C ASP A 78 -8.43 10.21 -14.57
N GLY A 79 -8.98 9.10 -15.05
CA GLY A 79 -10.13 8.45 -14.41
C GLY A 79 -9.83 8.01 -12.98
N PHE A 80 -8.63 7.45 -12.75
CA PHE A 80 -8.18 7.10 -11.41
C PHE A 80 -8.04 8.33 -10.51
N LYS A 81 -7.44 9.40 -11.03
CA LYS A 81 -7.29 10.68 -10.31
C LYS A 81 -8.65 11.23 -9.87
N LYS A 82 -9.62 11.32 -10.80
CA LYS A 82 -10.99 11.77 -10.52
C LYS A 82 -11.68 10.89 -9.48
N HIS A 83 -11.51 9.56 -9.56
CA HIS A 83 -12.06 8.62 -8.59
C HIS A 83 -11.54 8.89 -7.16
N ILE A 84 -10.25 9.14 -7.00
CA ILE A 84 -9.66 9.45 -5.69
C ILE A 84 -10.10 10.85 -5.22
N GLU A 85 -10.08 11.86 -6.08
CA GLU A 85 -10.49 13.23 -5.76
C GLU A 85 -11.95 13.30 -5.32
N SER A 86 -12.84 12.51 -5.93
CA SER A 86 -14.27 12.46 -5.55
C SER A 86 -14.51 11.91 -4.15
N GLN A 87 -13.53 11.25 -3.55
CA GLN A 87 -13.58 10.68 -2.20
C GLN A 87 -12.81 11.53 -1.17
N PHE A 88 -12.20 12.63 -1.56
CA PHE A 88 -11.50 13.50 -0.62
C PHE A 88 -12.47 14.09 0.41
N THR A 89 -12.07 14.03 1.67
CA THR A 89 -12.80 14.58 2.80
C THR A 89 -11.90 15.50 3.63
N GLY A 90 -12.50 16.49 4.28
CA GLY A 90 -11.78 17.38 5.19
C GLY A 90 -10.63 18.11 4.53
N THR A 91 -9.42 17.86 4.97
CA THR A 91 -8.18 18.50 4.50
C THR A 91 -7.44 17.72 3.42
N MET A 92 -8.01 16.63 2.92
CA MET A 92 -7.35 15.81 1.90
C MET A 92 -7.09 16.59 0.62
N SER A 93 -5.88 16.46 0.11
CA SER A 93 -5.44 17.01 -1.18
C SER A 93 -4.24 16.22 -1.67
N TRP A 94 -3.85 16.37 -2.93
CA TRP A 94 -2.64 15.72 -3.44
C TRP A 94 -1.36 16.18 -2.74
N TYR A 95 -1.35 17.37 -2.14
CA TYR A 95 -0.19 17.92 -1.42
C TYR A 95 0.09 17.23 -0.08
N ASN A 96 -0.95 16.65 0.57
CA ASN A 96 -0.79 15.96 1.84
C ASN A 96 -0.92 14.43 1.72
N ASN A 97 -0.79 13.86 0.52
CA ASN A 97 -0.51 12.44 0.37
C ASN A 97 0.88 12.15 0.94
N GLY A 98 0.99 11.24 1.87
CA GLY A 98 2.23 11.09 2.59
C GLY A 98 2.41 9.80 3.35
N ARG A 99 3.34 9.83 4.29
CA ARG A 99 3.70 8.67 5.10
C ARG A 99 2.75 8.50 6.27
N ILE A 100 2.57 7.25 6.68
CA ILE A 100 1.68 6.86 7.78
C ILE A 100 2.07 7.46 9.15
N ASP A 101 3.32 7.89 9.30
CA ASP A 101 3.81 8.58 10.50
C ASP A 101 3.42 10.07 10.55
N ASN A 102 2.85 10.62 9.48
CA ASN A 102 2.26 11.95 9.46
C ASN A 102 0.74 11.86 9.68
N PRO A 103 0.20 12.29 10.82
CA PRO A 103 -1.23 12.16 11.14
C PRO A 103 -2.13 13.04 10.24
N TYR A 104 -1.57 14.06 9.61
CA TYR A 104 -2.29 14.95 8.69
C TYR A 104 -2.20 14.50 7.23
N ALA A 105 -1.53 13.39 6.96
CA ALA A 105 -1.44 12.83 5.62
C ALA A 105 -2.54 11.81 5.39
N TRP A 106 -2.96 11.68 4.14
CA TRP A 106 -3.76 10.56 3.69
C TRP A 106 -2.90 9.58 2.88
N GLN A 107 -3.35 8.36 2.81
CA GLN A 107 -2.73 7.30 2.02
C GLN A 107 -3.76 6.62 1.15
N LEU A 108 -3.29 6.07 0.04
CA LEU A 108 -4.13 5.20 -0.75
C LEU A 108 -4.23 3.84 -0.06
N ASP A 109 -5.45 3.44 0.18
CA ASP A 109 -5.82 2.19 0.83
C ASP A 109 -6.69 1.33 -0.08
N HIS A 110 -6.71 0.00 0.15
CA HIS A 110 -7.65 -0.91 -0.50
C HIS A 110 -8.88 -1.12 0.40
N ILE A 111 -10.08 -0.89 -0.15
CA ILE A 111 -11.34 -1.08 0.58
C ILE A 111 -11.41 -2.52 1.10
N ILE A 112 -11.25 -3.50 0.21
CA ILE A 112 -11.05 -4.90 0.58
C ILE A 112 -9.53 -5.15 0.61
N PRO A 113 -8.96 -5.56 1.76
CA PRO A 113 -7.53 -5.77 1.90
C PRO A 113 -6.97 -6.75 0.89
N THR A 114 -5.81 -6.47 0.32
CA THR A 114 -5.18 -7.39 -0.63
C THR A 114 -4.84 -8.75 -0.01
N SER A 115 -4.76 -8.85 1.31
CA SER A 115 -4.56 -10.12 2.03
C SER A 115 -5.79 -11.03 2.05
N SER A 116 -6.97 -10.52 1.67
CA SER A 116 -8.22 -11.28 1.60
C SER A 116 -8.41 -12.01 0.26
N PHE A 117 -7.53 -11.75 -0.72
CA PHE A 117 -7.63 -12.35 -2.05
C PHE A 117 -6.68 -13.54 -2.21
N ASP A 118 -7.17 -14.63 -2.79
CA ASP A 118 -6.34 -15.72 -3.26
C ASP A 118 -5.74 -15.38 -4.63
N PHE A 119 -4.48 -15.02 -4.65
CA PHE A 119 -3.77 -14.61 -5.86
C PHE A 119 -3.29 -15.79 -6.73
N THR A 120 -3.67 -17.01 -6.44
CA THR A 120 -3.56 -18.13 -7.39
C THR A 120 -4.62 -18.03 -8.49
N ILE A 121 -5.70 -17.28 -8.24
CA ILE A 121 -6.82 -17.02 -9.15
C ILE A 121 -6.59 -15.68 -9.85
N GLU A 122 -6.59 -15.69 -11.19
CA GLU A 122 -6.28 -14.50 -12.02
C GLU A 122 -7.29 -13.36 -11.81
N GLU A 123 -8.56 -13.68 -11.71
CA GLU A 123 -9.64 -12.72 -11.49
C GLU A 123 -9.46 -11.92 -10.19
N ASN A 124 -8.87 -12.54 -9.17
CA ASN A 124 -8.58 -11.90 -7.90
C ASN A 124 -7.52 -10.81 -8.01
N PHE A 125 -6.55 -10.92 -8.95
CA PHE A 125 -5.64 -9.82 -9.25
C PHE A 125 -6.38 -8.61 -9.79
N ILE A 126 -7.32 -8.84 -10.72
CA ILE A 126 -8.11 -7.76 -11.32
C ILE A 126 -8.95 -7.09 -10.24
N GLN A 127 -9.68 -7.86 -9.43
CA GLN A 127 -10.54 -7.32 -8.40
C GLN A 127 -9.76 -6.58 -7.31
N ALA A 128 -8.67 -7.16 -6.81
CA ALA A 128 -7.87 -6.58 -5.73
C ALA A 128 -7.27 -5.22 -6.12
N PHE A 129 -6.84 -5.06 -7.37
CA PHE A 129 -6.20 -3.83 -7.86
C PHE A 129 -7.10 -2.94 -8.70
N HIS A 130 -8.37 -3.31 -8.91
CA HIS A 130 -9.32 -2.45 -9.59
C HIS A 130 -9.48 -1.11 -8.88
N TYR A 131 -9.60 -0.02 -9.64
CA TYR A 131 -9.66 1.32 -9.08
C TYR A 131 -10.81 1.50 -8.08
N THR A 132 -11.95 0.81 -8.28
CA THR A 132 -13.09 0.85 -7.36
C THR A 132 -12.81 0.19 -6.00
N ASN A 133 -11.76 -0.63 -5.89
CA ASN A 133 -11.29 -1.17 -4.62
C ASN A 133 -10.27 -0.26 -3.93
N THR A 134 -10.20 1.02 -4.30
CA THR A 134 -9.25 1.97 -3.73
C THR A 134 -9.95 3.19 -3.15
N GLN A 135 -9.41 3.70 -2.06
CA GLN A 135 -9.89 4.88 -1.36
C GLN A 135 -8.73 5.70 -0.78
N PRO A 136 -8.87 7.02 -0.67
CA PRO A 136 -7.98 7.82 0.17
C PRO A 136 -8.41 7.62 1.64
N LEU A 137 -7.46 7.34 2.52
CA LEU A 137 -7.73 7.15 3.95
C LEU A 137 -6.73 7.96 4.77
N MET A 138 -7.21 8.72 5.76
CA MET A 138 -6.31 9.43 6.66
C MET A 138 -5.40 8.45 7.38
N SER A 139 -4.17 8.87 7.70
CA SER A 139 -3.17 7.98 8.32
C SER A 139 -3.66 7.40 9.65
N SER A 140 -4.42 8.15 10.45
CA SER A 140 -5.09 7.66 11.67
C SER A 140 -6.00 6.48 11.39
N ASP A 141 -6.92 6.66 10.44
CA ASP A 141 -7.95 5.69 10.09
C ASP A 141 -7.35 4.45 9.41
N HIS A 142 -6.30 4.66 8.61
CA HIS A 142 -5.53 3.56 8.01
C HIS A 142 -4.86 2.68 9.09
N ILE A 143 -4.34 3.28 10.16
CA ILE A 143 -3.76 2.54 11.29
C ILE A 143 -4.85 1.76 12.02
N GLU A 144 -6.00 2.38 12.29
CA GLU A 144 -7.12 1.75 12.97
C GLU A 144 -7.65 0.55 12.16
N LYS A 145 -7.91 0.76 10.85
CA LYS A 145 -8.33 -0.30 9.94
C LYS A 145 -7.33 -1.46 9.92
N SER A 146 -6.03 -1.17 9.77
CA SER A 146 -5.00 -2.21 9.73
C SER A 146 -4.90 -3.00 11.04
N ASN A 147 -5.13 -2.36 12.18
CA ASN A 147 -5.17 -3.04 13.47
C ASN A 147 -6.39 -3.96 13.56
N LYS A 148 -7.59 -3.48 13.17
CA LYS A 148 -8.82 -4.28 13.17
C LYS A 148 -8.67 -5.53 12.29
N GLU A 149 -8.21 -5.39 11.05
CA GLU A 149 -7.97 -6.50 10.13
C GLU A 149 -6.98 -7.52 10.70
N LYS A 150 -5.98 -7.06 11.44
CA LYS A 150 -5.01 -7.93 12.10
C LYS A 150 -5.64 -8.75 13.21
N TYR A 151 -6.47 -8.15 14.06
CA TYR A 151 -7.16 -8.88 15.14
C TYR A 151 -8.15 -9.89 14.58
N GLU A 152 -8.97 -9.53 13.60
CA GLU A 152 -9.93 -10.45 12.96
C GLU A 152 -9.27 -11.70 12.33
N LYS A 153 -8.00 -11.61 11.95
CA LYS A 153 -7.23 -12.74 11.41
C LYS A 153 -6.75 -13.72 12.49
N TYR A 154 -6.60 -13.28 13.74
CA TYR A 154 -6.15 -14.13 14.85
C TYR A 154 -7.30 -14.76 15.63
N ASP A 155 -8.54 -14.29 15.44
CA ASP A 155 -9.75 -14.83 16.08
C ASP A 155 -10.42 -15.96 15.28
N LYS A 156 -9.82 -16.36 14.15
CA LYS A 156 -10.22 -17.51 13.30
C LYS A 156 -9.24 -18.66 13.42
#